data_b1122ad926182618dea52cc50a37825b
#
_entry.id   b1122ad926182618dea52cc50a37825b
#
_cell.length_a   1.000
_cell.length_b   1.000
_cell.length_c   1.000
_cell.angle_alpha   90.00
_cell.angle_beta   90.00
_cell.angle_gamma   90.00
#
_symmetry.space_group_name_H-M   'P 1'
#
loop_
_entity.id
_entity.type
_entity.pdbx_description
1 polymer ?
#
loop_
_entity_poly.entity_id
_entity_poly.type
_entity_poly.pdbx_seq_one_letter_code
_entity_poly.pdbx_strand_id
1 'polypeptide(L)' 'MTTTDLHVLEGRQVSVALRNGSRIDDCQLISAGRVCTATLWLFSNGMDVFVPSRQVLDMWEAPIAGRAA' A
#
# COMPACT_ATOMS: atom_id res chain seq x y z
N MET A 1 -8.16 15.57 -2.84
CA MET A 1 -8.38 14.73 -3.37
C MET A 1 -9.14 13.97 -2.73
N THR A 2 -9.81 13.49 -3.30
CA THR A 2 -10.43 12.77 -2.68
C THR A 2 -9.83 11.75 -2.25
N THR A 3 -10.30 11.28 -1.39
CA THR A 3 -9.84 10.24 -0.88
C THR A 3 -9.87 9.20 -1.83
N THR A 4 -8.80 8.73 -2.19
CA THR A 4 -8.76 7.65 -3.02
C THR A 4 -9.26 6.49 -2.29
N ASP A 5 -10.07 5.73 -2.91
CA ASP A 5 -10.54 4.52 -2.31
C ASP A 5 -9.45 3.49 -2.48
N LEU A 6 -8.64 3.29 -1.46
CA LEU A 6 -7.54 2.38 -1.54
C LEU A 6 -7.97 0.93 -1.73
N HIS A 7 -9.22 0.64 -1.49
CA HIS A 7 -9.70 -0.73 -1.67
C HIS A 7 -9.60 -1.18 -3.14
N VAL A 8 -9.60 -0.24 -4.08
CA VAL A 8 -9.46 -0.65 -5.48
C VAL A 8 -8.08 -1.18 -5.77
N LEU A 9 -7.11 -0.93 -4.89
CA LEU A 9 -5.76 -1.42 -5.09
C LEU A 9 -5.51 -2.74 -4.36
N GLU A 10 -6.48 -3.25 -3.65
CA GLU A 10 -6.28 -4.51 -2.94
C GLU A 10 -5.95 -5.62 -3.92
N GLY A 11 -4.95 -6.40 -3.58
CA GLY A 11 -4.47 -7.47 -4.44
C GLY A 11 -3.44 -7.04 -5.46
N ARG A 12 -3.15 -5.74 -5.57
CA ARG A 12 -2.25 -5.26 -6.58
C ARG A 12 -0.91 -4.88 -6.00
N GLN A 13 0.10 -4.83 -6.86
CA GLN A 13 1.39 -4.36 -6.44
C GLN A 13 1.33 -2.85 -6.32
N VAL A 14 1.80 -2.32 -5.23
CA VAL A 14 1.71 -0.89 -4.96
C VAL A 14 3.01 -0.33 -4.40
N SER A 15 3.14 0.97 -4.45
CA SER A 15 4.17 1.68 -3.74
C SER A 15 3.48 2.59 -2.75
N VAL A 16 4.04 2.72 -1.57
CA VAL A 16 3.44 3.50 -0.50
C VAL A 16 4.45 4.53 -0.02
N ALA A 17 4.03 5.78 0.04
CA ALA A 17 4.84 6.82 0.63
C ALA A 17 4.28 7.13 2.00
N LEU A 18 5.14 7.21 2.99
CA LEU A 18 4.74 7.43 4.36
C LEU A 18 5.04 8.86 4.79
N ARG A 19 4.30 9.32 5.77
CA ARG A 19 4.44 10.71 6.19
C ARG A 19 5.78 10.99 6.83
N ASN A 20 6.47 9.98 7.30
CA ASN A 20 7.77 10.19 7.90
C ASN A 20 8.90 10.28 6.87
N GLY A 21 8.58 10.26 5.60
CA GLY A 21 9.57 10.33 4.55
C GLY A 21 10.02 8.99 4.03
N SER A 22 9.57 7.91 4.63
CA SER A 22 9.93 6.59 4.16
C SER A 22 9.06 6.17 3.04
N ARG A 23 9.45 5.08 2.39
CA ARG A 23 8.71 4.57 1.27
C ARG A 23 8.82 3.07 1.23
N ILE A 24 7.78 2.41 0.83
CA ILE A 24 7.77 0.96 0.66
C ILE A 24 7.44 0.69 -0.79
N ASP A 25 8.39 0.06 -1.50
CA ASP A 25 8.16 -0.28 -2.89
C ASP A 25 8.03 -1.79 -3.03
N ASP A 26 7.47 -2.23 -4.12
CA ASP A 26 7.37 -3.67 -4.41
C ASP A 26 6.61 -4.41 -3.33
N CYS A 27 5.53 -3.86 -2.88
CA CYS A 27 4.69 -4.57 -1.93
C CYS A 27 3.31 -4.81 -2.54
N GLN A 28 2.61 -5.78 -1.99
CA GLN A 28 1.26 -6.06 -2.43
C GLN A 28 0.29 -5.60 -1.36
N LEU A 29 -0.73 -4.90 -1.74
CA LEU A 29 -1.73 -4.47 -0.78
C LEU A 29 -2.71 -5.62 -0.57
N ILE A 30 -2.69 -6.20 0.61
CA ILE A 30 -3.57 -7.30 0.93
C ILE A 30 -4.92 -6.75 1.37
N SER A 31 -4.90 -5.72 2.19
CA SER A 31 -6.14 -5.13 2.67
C SER A 31 -5.91 -3.66 2.97
N ALA A 32 -6.83 -2.84 2.53
CA ALA A 32 -6.75 -1.40 2.80
C ALA A 32 -7.33 -1.05 4.18
N GLY A 33 -7.72 -2.05 4.92
CA GLY A 33 -8.27 -1.81 6.25
C GLY A 33 -9.77 -1.58 6.19
N ARG A 34 -10.36 -1.47 7.34
CA ARG A 34 -11.76 -1.20 7.42
C ARG A 34 -11.98 -0.03 8.31
N VAL A 35 -13.15 0.47 8.32
CA VAL A 35 -13.45 1.64 9.11
C VAL A 35 -12.98 1.51 10.54
N CYS A 36 -13.09 0.35 11.10
CA CYS A 36 -12.74 0.19 12.50
C CYS A 36 -11.28 -0.15 12.72
N THR A 37 -10.54 -0.58 11.73
CA THR A 37 -9.17 -0.95 11.97
C THR A 37 -8.18 0.10 11.49
N ALA A 38 -8.48 0.80 10.45
CA ALA A 38 -7.64 1.86 9.93
C ALA A 38 -6.18 1.44 9.78
N THR A 39 -5.94 0.20 9.37
CA THR A 39 -4.59 -0.30 9.21
C THR A 39 -4.48 -0.99 7.86
N LEU A 40 -3.40 -0.67 7.14
CA LEU A 40 -3.15 -1.31 5.89
C LEU A 40 -2.33 -2.55 6.11
N TRP A 41 -2.66 -3.58 5.39
CA TRP A 41 -1.92 -4.83 5.46
C TRP A 41 -1.21 -5.00 4.13
N LEU A 42 0.10 -4.98 4.16
CA LEU A 42 0.94 -5.11 2.98
C LEU A 42 1.78 -6.38 3.08
N PHE A 43 2.12 -6.92 1.94
CA PHE A 43 3.00 -8.08 1.92
C PHE A 43 4.24 -7.67 1.13
N SER A 44 5.38 -7.69 1.75
CA SER A 44 6.61 -7.23 1.14
C SER A 44 7.76 -8.12 1.55
N ASN A 45 8.53 -8.57 0.59
CA ASN A 45 9.70 -9.41 0.83
C ASN A 45 9.36 -10.67 1.65
N GLY A 46 8.23 -11.24 1.37
CA GLY A 46 7.84 -12.47 2.07
C GLY A 46 7.32 -12.25 3.48
N MET A 47 7.08 -11.01 3.86
CA MET A 47 6.64 -10.72 5.21
C MET A 47 5.43 -9.83 5.21
N ASP A 48 4.60 -9.97 6.24
CA ASP A 48 3.45 -9.10 6.39
C ASP A 48 3.88 -7.81 7.07
N VAL A 49 3.38 -6.71 6.57
CA VAL A 49 3.69 -5.40 7.13
C VAL A 49 2.38 -4.69 7.38
N PHE A 50 2.21 -4.15 8.58
CA PHE A 50 0.99 -3.45 8.92
C PHE A 50 1.30 -1.98 9.17
N VAL A 51 0.57 -1.10 8.51
CA VAL A 51 0.84 0.34 8.58
C VAL A 51 -0.45 1.06 8.92
N PRO A 52 -0.48 1.87 9.96
CA PRO A 52 -1.67 2.66 10.24
C PRO A 52 -1.99 3.55 9.06
N SER A 53 -3.23 3.59 8.65
CA SER A 53 -3.58 4.35 7.46
C SER A 53 -3.26 5.82 7.61
N ARG A 54 -3.29 6.35 8.84
CA ARG A 54 -2.99 7.76 9.05
C ARG A 54 -1.53 8.09 8.76
N GLN A 55 -0.67 7.07 8.65
CA GLN A 55 0.73 7.32 8.34
C GLN A 55 1.01 7.27 6.85
N VAL A 56 0.03 6.95 6.06
CA VAL A 56 0.20 6.86 4.62
C VAL A 56 -0.01 8.25 4.03
N LEU A 57 1.01 8.73 3.33
CA LEU A 57 0.89 10.00 2.63
C LEU A 57 0.26 9.77 1.28
N ASP A 58 0.65 8.73 0.59
CA ASP A 58 0.13 8.43 -0.73
C ASP A 58 0.38 6.96 -1.06
N MET A 59 -0.39 6.43 -1.98
CA MET A 59 -0.20 5.06 -2.43
C MET A 59 -0.65 5.00 -3.88
N TRP A 60 0.11 4.29 -4.69
CA TRP A 60 -0.25 4.16 -6.11
C TRP A 60 0.13 2.78 -6.60
N GLU A 61 -0.51 2.35 -7.66
CA GLU A 61 -0.24 1.05 -8.24
C GLU A 61 1.13 1.10 -8.91
N ALA A 62 1.97 0.13 -8.61
CA ALA A 62 3.29 0.07 -9.18
C ALA A 62 3.33 -0.91 -10.33
N PRO A 63 4.17 -0.67 -11.32
CA PRO A 63 4.33 -1.64 -12.38
C PRO A 63 4.93 -2.89 -11.82
N ILE A 64 4.64 -4.02 -12.41
CA ILE A 64 5.20 -5.25 -11.95
C ILE A 64 6.62 -5.32 -12.44
N ALA A 65 7.52 -5.46 -11.48
CA ALA A 65 8.92 -5.47 -11.82
C ALA A 65 9.24 -6.61 -12.68
N GLY A 66 10.10 -6.44 -13.57
CA GLY A 66 10.51 -7.51 -14.43
C GLY A 66 9.64 -7.71 -15.61
N ARG A 67 8.51 -7.08 -15.65
CA ARG A 67 7.68 -7.27 -16.74
C ARG A 67 7.89 -6.25 -17.68
N ALA A 68 8.73 -5.60 -17.60
CA ALA A 68 8.97 -4.56 -18.34
C ALA A 68 8.89 -4.86 -19.57
N ALA A 69 8.76 -5.37 -19.79
CA ALA A 69 8.70 -5.58 -20.97
C ALA A 69 8.66 -5.27 -21.58
#